data_ae88b4fa7aa772b54f5500a367bc5ed1
#
_entry.id   ae88b4fa7aa772b54f5500a367bc5ed1
#
_cell.length_a   1.000
_cell.length_b   1.000
_cell.length_c   1.000
_cell.angle_alpha   90.00
_cell.angle_beta   90.00
_cell.angle_gamma   90.00
#
_symmetry.space_group_name_H-M   'P 1'
#
loop_
_entity.id
_entity.type
_entity.pdbx_description
1 polymer ?
#
loop_
_entity_poly.entity_id
_entity_poly.type
_entity_poly.pdbx_seq_one_letter_code
_entity_poly.pdbx_strand_id
1 'polypeptide(L)'
;MPIQTHFFNGSRPAKRQLRFWVFIITGILGICAGANGQSSKVQPASKRGETTYATDKPTLQKGEQLFQTNCSTCHNFLQKGIGPNLSGVTSEVSPAWIHKFIRNAPAMISSGDARAKRLFDEYKQAMPPFSTLSDADIRAIMAFVHRNQKREPASADMSRLGAPLSDPMPQKIEKSGLRLILEEVTTAPATAEKVPLARINKMQVLPGKPDRLFIQDLRGTLYEMVDNKLRVYMEMAKERSGFIPTPGLATGFGSYAFHPDFNTNGLFYTTHTEKAHAAPADFAYADSIKVTLQWVLTEWKLPNPTADKFVGSGREMMRVNMVSPIHGVQEITFNPHTRPGSPDYGLLYIGVGDGGATENGYPFICRDNHHIWSSVLRIDPRGTNSKNGRYGIPASNPYAQDNDPATLGEIFCRGFRNPNRIAWTPDGKMLISDIGHANAEELNLGVAGADYGWPEREGNFRMYYRAKMDKVYALPEDDAALQYTYPAALYDHDEGNAISAGFVYSRTDLPPLTGKYIFGDIVNGRVFYVESSQLKPGQQAAIQEMEIQVGGSVTTFQALSGSKKTDLRFGLGLNNEFFLYTKADGKMYRIKGCEAR
;
A
#
# COMPACT_ATOMS: atom_id res chain seq x y z
N MET A 1 -30.98 -33.28 44.10
CA MET A 1 -30.91 -32.86 45.52
C MET A 1 -30.35 -31.46 45.54
N PRO A 2 -31.01 -30.58 46.24
CA PRO A 2 -30.94 -29.14 46.04
C PRO A 2 -30.21 -28.38 47.17
N ILE A 3 -30.00 -27.06 46.94
CA ILE A 3 -30.05 -25.95 47.93
C ILE A 3 -28.72 -25.68 48.64
N GLN A 4 -28.27 -24.44 48.65
CA GLN A 4 -28.77 -23.30 49.43
C GLN A 4 -28.25 -21.94 48.99
N THR A 5 -29.18 -21.04 48.87
CA THR A 5 -29.06 -19.58 48.87
C THR A 5 -28.68 -19.02 50.24
N HIS A 6 -27.85 -17.97 50.29
CA HIS A 6 -27.85 -17.02 51.39
C HIS A 6 -27.83 -15.57 50.87
N PHE A 7 -28.94 -14.93 51.15
CA PHE A 7 -29.10 -13.46 51.17
C PHE A 7 -28.41 -12.90 52.42
N PHE A 8 -27.77 -11.75 52.31
CA PHE A 8 -27.72 -10.78 53.40
C PHE A 8 -27.85 -9.33 52.89
N ASN A 9 -28.73 -8.67 53.57
CA ASN A 9 -29.26 -7.32 53.43
C ASN A 9 -28.33 -6.25 54.01
N GLY A 10 -28.37 -5.05 53.42
CA GLY A 10 -28.62 -3.84 54.21
C GLY A 10 -27.46 -2.91 54.52
N SER A 11 -27.41 -1.75 53.90
CA SER A 11 -27.68 -0.46 54.53
C SER A 11 -27.15 0.75 53.74
N ARG A 12 -28.04 1.64 53.34
CA ARG A 12 -27.79 3.07 53.12
C ARG A 12 -27.98 3.79 54.48
N PRO A 13 -27.67 5.11 54.68
CA PRO A 13 -27.22 6.18 53.78
C PRO A 13 -26.21 7.17 54.42
N ALA A 14 -25.70 8.14 53.66
CA ALA A 14 -25.49 9.51 54.20
C ALA A 14 -25.32 10.54 53.07
N LYS A 15 -26.29 11.45 53.00
CA LYS A 15 -26.24 12.71 52.24
C LYS A 15 -25.25 13.66 52.92
N ARG A 16 -24.35 14.29 52.16
CA ARG A 16 -23.66 15.52 52.58
C ARG A 16 -23.92 16.61 51.54
N GLN A 17 -24.55 17.68 52.04
CA GLN A 17 -24.85 18.92 51.34
C GLN A 17 -23.59 19.69 51.04
N LEU A 18 -23.51 20.26 49.86
CA LEU A 18 -22.49 21.21 49.42
C LEU A 18 -23.08 22.62 49.57
N ARG A 19 -22.43 23.47 50.35
CA ARG A 19 -22.78 24.89 50.55
C ARG A 19 -22.14 25.71 49.40
N PHE A 20 -22.99 26.50 48.75
CA PHE A 20 -22.60 27.61 47.87
C PHE A 20 -22.05 28.77 48.71
N TRP A 21 -20.92 29.34 48.27
CA TRP A 21 -20.46 30.68 48.65
C TRP A 21 -20.53 31.59 47.44
N VAL A 22 -21.37 32.61 47.53
CA VAL A 22 -21.46 33.74 46.61
C VAL A 22 -20.61 34.86 47.21
N PHE A 23 -19.63 35.36 46.49
CA PHE A 23 -18.96 36.62 46.80
C PHE A 23 -19.43 37.70 45.84
N ILE A 24 -20.15 38.66 46.43
CA ILE A 24 -20.49 39.96 45.84
C ILE A 24 -19.33 40.89 46.22
N ILE A 25 -18.69 41.54 45.26
CA ILE A 25 -17.86 42.72 45.52
C ILE A 25 -18.39 43.88 44.70
N THR A 26 -18.87 44.85 45.44
CA THR A 26 -19.35 46.18 45.03
C THR A 26 -18.21 47.10 44.58
N GLY A 27 -18.54 47.98 43.66
CA GLY A 27 -17.62 48.90 43.04
C GLY A 27 -17.17 50.07 43.91
N ILE A 28 -16.12 50.72 43.50
CA ILE A 28 -15.76 52.09 43.88
C ILE A 28 -15.32 52.82 42.60
N LEU A 29 -16.06 53.91 42.28
CA LEU A 29 -15.67 54.94 41.33
C LEU A 29 -14.54 55.77 41.95
N GLY A 30 -13.47 56.00 41.20
CA GLY A 30 -12.46 57.02 41.49
C GLY A 30 -12.11 57.79 40.22
N ILE A 31 -12.55 59.03 40.16
CA ILE A 31 -12.20 60.02 39.16
C ILE A 31 -10.82 60.61 39.53
N CYS A 32 -9.86 60.65 38.62
CA CYS A 32 -8.80 61.65 38.61
C CYS A 32 -8.21 61.86 37.23
N ALA A 33 -7.94 63.10 36.95
CA ALA A 33 -7.65 63.74 35.69
C ALA A 33 -6.26 63.52 35.11
N GLY A 34 -6.21 63.60 33.84
CA GLY A 34 -5.30 64.31 32.95
C GLY A 34 -3.79 64.02 33.01
N ALA A 35 -3.27 63.34 31.99
CA ALA A 35 -1.92 63.60 31.47
C ALA A 35 -1.87 63.25 29.97
N ASN A 36 -1.48 64.20 29.16
CA ASN A 36 -1.22 64.06 27.74
C ASN A 36 -0.13 63.03 27.45
N GLY A 37 -0.47 61.97 26.73
CA GLY A 37 0.46 60.98 26.21
C GLY A 37 0.20 60.76 24.73
N GLN A 38 1.18 61.01 23.92
CA GLN A 38 1.18 60.95 22.45
C GLN A 38 0.60 59.62 21.95
N SER A 39 -0.44 59.70 21.12
CA SER A 39 -0.99 58.63 20.33
C SER A 39 0.04 58.17 19.32
N SER A 40 0.75 57.08 19.61
CA SER A 40 1.43 56.29 18.59
C SER A 40 0.37 55.60 17.72
N LYS A 41 0.17 56.11 16.52
CA LYS A 41 -0.63 55.47 15.47
C LYS A 41 -0.01 54.09 15.24
N VAL A 42 -0.69 53.05 15.72
CA VAL A 42 -0.47 51.68 15.23
C VAL A 42 -0.80 51.71 13.74
N GLN A 43 0.21 51.60 12.90
CA GLN A 43 0.03 51.40 11.48
C GLN A 43 -0.75 50.10 11.29
N PRO A 44 -1.79 50.08 10.46
CA PRO A 44 -2.45 48.84 10.09
C PRO A 44 -1.41 47.96 9.41
N ALA A 45 -1.33 46.68 9.84
CA ALA A 45 -0.49 45.67 9.23
C ALA A 45 -0.63 45.76 7.71
N SER A 46 0.49 45.90 7.02
CA SER A 46 0.56 45.90 5.57
C SER A 46 -0.28 44.79 4.99
N LYS A 47 -1.23 45.11 4.11
CA LYS A 47 -1.96 44.14 3.29
C LYS A 47 -0.91 43.21 2.68
N ARG A 48 -0.92 41.92 3.08
CA ARG A 48 -0.21 40.88 2.34
C ARG A 48 -0.65 40.99 0.90
N GLY A 49 0.30 41.22 -0.02
CA GLY A 49 0.02 41.30 -1.43
C GLY A 49 -0.81 40.09 -1.84
N GLU A 50 -2.00 40.32 -2.36
CA GLU A 50 -2.85 39.33 -2.97
C GLU A 50 -2.09 38.74 -4.16
N THR A 51 -1.46 37.60 -3.93
CA THR A 51 -0.96 36.75 -5.00
C THR A 51 -2.16 36.08 -5.62
N THR A 52 -2.69 36.65 -6.69
CA THR A 52 -3.82 36.07 -7.45
C THR A 52 -3.34 34.84 -8.18
N TYR A 53 -3.87 33.68 -7.81
CA TYR A 53 -3.70 32.45 -8.59
C TYR A 53 -4.46 32.59 -9.91
N ALA A 54 -3.91 32.03 -10.99
CA ALA A 54 -4.56 32.01 -12.28
C ALA A 54 -5.92 31.31 -12.24
N THR A 55 -6.92 31.90 -12.90
CA THR A 55 -8.30 31.37 -12.94
C THR A 55 -8.73 30.97 -14.34
N ASP A 56 -7.91 31.28 -15.36
CA ASP A 56 -8.21 30.96 -16.74
C ASP A 56 -8.21 29.44 -17.00
N LYS A 57 -9.12 29.01 -17.85
CA LYS A 57 -9.34 27.58 -18.14
C LYS A 57 -8.11 26.86 -18.69
N PRO A 58 -7.32 27.42 -19.63
CA PRO A 58 -6.12 26.75 -20.13
C PRO A 58 -5.07 26.50 -19.03
N THR A 59 -4.79 27.48 -18.17
CA THR A 59 -3.84 27.32 -17.06
C THR A 59 -4.33 26.28 -16.05
N LEU A 60 -5.62 26.28 -15.72
CA LEU A 60 -6.19 25.30 -14.80
C LEU A 60 -6.17 23.87 -15.37
N GLN A 61 -6.46 23.69 -16.66
CA GLN A 61 -6.37 22.39 -17.32
C GLN A 61 -4.93 21.87 -17.36
N LYS A 62 -3.98 22.75 -17.69
CA LYS A 62 -2.55 22.41 -17.62
C LYS A 62 -2.13 22.02 -16.21
N GLY A 63 -2.53 22.78 -15.21
CA GLY A 63 -2.26 22.51 -13.80
C GLY A 63 -2.83 21.18 -13.34
N GLU A 64 -4.05 20.86 -13.76
CA GLU A 64 -4.68 19.58 -13.50
C GLU A 64 -3.89 18.42 -14.11
N GLN A 65 -3.52 18.52 -15.39
CA GLN A 65 -2.75 17.49 -16.07
C GLN A 65 -1.39 17.24 -15.39
N LEU A 66 -0.68 18.32 -15.05
CA LEU A 66 0.60 18.23 -14.35
C LEU A 66 0.44 17.66 -12.94
N PHE A 67 -0.62 18.02 -12.22
CA PHE A 67 -0.93 17.46 -10.91
C PHE A 67 -1.19 15.97 -10.98
N GLN A 68 -2.01 15.51 -11.92
CA GLN A 68 -2.29 14.10 -12.12
C GLN A 68 -1.02 13.29 -12.44
N THR A 69 -0.13 13.87 -13.25
CA THR A 69 1.10 13.18 -13.66
C THR A 69 2.14 13.12 -12.53
N ASN A 70 2.26 14.16 -11.71
CA ASN A 70 3.40 14.34 -10.80
C ASN A 70 3.03 14.29 -9.32
N CYS A 71 1.79 14.58 -8.92
CA CYS A 71 1.41 14.83 -7.53
C CYS A 71 0.36 13.86 -7.00
N SER A 72 -0.58 13.40 -7.83
CA SER A 72 -1.76 12.64 -7.41
C SER A 72 -1.43 11.27 -6.81
N THR A 73 -0.25 10.74 -7.06
CA THR A 73 0.24 9.49 -6.43
C THR A 73 0.36 9.62 -4.91
N CYS A 74 0.71 10.83 -4.44
CA CYS A 74 0.97 11.06 -3.01
C CYS A 74 -0.04 12.01 -2.38
N HIS A 75 -0.72 12.85 -3.17
CA HIS A 75 -1.58 13.92 -2.69
C HIS A 75 -2.98 13.86 -3.28
N ASN A 76 -3.97 14.18 -2.45
CA ASN A 76 -5.36 14.40 -2.86
C ASN A 76 -5.96 15.61 -2.11
N PHE A 77 -7.27 15.86 -2.28
CA PHE A 77 -7.96 17.00 -1.68
C PHE A 77 -9.01 16.62 -0.62
N LEU A 78 -9.16 15.34 -0.33
CA LEU A 78 -10.18 14.84 0.61
C LEU A 78 -9.58 14.43 1.93
N GLN A 79 -8.42 13.79 1.93
CA GLN A 79 -7.80 13.21 3.11
C GLN A 79 -6.29 13.08 3.00
N LYS A 80 -5.64 12.65 4.08
CA LYS A 80 -4.23 12.30 4.13
C LYS A 80 -3.98 11.08 3.23
N GLY A 81 -2.98 11.17 2.36
CA GLY A 81 -2.47 10.06 1.56
C GLY A 81 -1.03 9.73 1.97
N ILE A 82 -0.21 9.29 1.01
CA ILE A 82 1.26 9.13 1.20
C ILE A 82 1.89 10.47 1.60
N GLY A 83 1.33 11.57 1.13
CA GLY A 83 1.64 12.94 1.52
C GLY A 83 0.39 13.66 2.08
N PRO A 84 0.55 14.94 2.49
CA PRO A 84 -0.55 15.70 3.05
C PRO A 84 -1.70 15.92 2.07
N ASN A 85 -2.90 16.03 2.63
CA ASN A 85 -4.05 16.60 1.96
C ASN A 85 -3.73 18.04 1.55
N LEU A 86 -3.99 18.40 0.29
CA LEU A 86 -3.67 19.72 -0.24
C LEU A 86 -4.85 20.69 -0.24
N SER A 87 -6.03 20.28 0.25
CA SER A 87 -7.19 21.14 0.38
C SER A 87 -6.89 22.31 1.30
N GLY A 88 -7.01 23.52 0.81
CA GLY A 88 -6.78 24.76 1.58
C GLY A 88 -5.32 25.15 1.80
N VAL A 89 -4.35 24.35 1.38
CA VAL A 89 -2.91 24.61 1.61
C VAL A 89 -2.46 25.98 1.06
N THR A 90 -3.04 26.43 -0.05
CA THR A 90 -2.74 27.73 -0.67
C THR A 90 -3.26 28.93 0.11
N SER A 91 -4.16 28.73 1.06
CA SER A 91 -4.64 29.74 2.01
C SER A 91 -3.80 29.77 3.29
N GLU A 92 -3.13 28.66 3.62
CA GLU A 92 -2.33 28.49 4.83
C GLU A 92 -0.85 28.83 4.62
N VAL A 93 -0.35 28.61 3.39
CA VAL A 93 1.08 28.67 3.08
C VAL A 93 1.32 29.67 1.95
N SER A 94 2.37 30.48 2.09
CA SER A 94 2.71 31.47 1.06
C SER A 94 3.03 30.81 -0.28
N PRO A 95 2.63 31.39 -1.41
CA PRO A 95 2.93 30.88 -2.74
C PRO A 95 4.42 30.67 -2.99
N ALA A 96 5.26 31.55 -2.47
CA ALA A 96 6.72 31.45 -2.59
C ALA A 96 7.27 30.21 -1.88
N TRP A 97 6.72 29.85 -0.71
CA TRP A 97 7.12 28.64 0.02
C TRP A 97 6.67 27.40 -0.74
N ILE A 98 5.41 27.35 -1.20
CA ILE A 98 4.87 26.22 -1.97
C ILE A 98 5.71 26.00 -3.24
N HIS A 99 6.01 27.06 -3.96
CA HIS A 99 6.84 27.00 -5.17
C HIS A 99 8.23 26.41 -4.90
N LYS A 100 8.93 26.91 -3.85
CA LYS A 100 10.24 26.38 -3.43
C LYS A 100 10.15 24.91 -3.02
N PHE A 101 9.11 24.54 -2.28
CA PHE A 101 8.93 23.17 -1.80
C PHE A 101 8.67 22.19 -2.95
N ILE A 102 7.82 22.56 -3.92
CA ILE A 102 7.63 21.76 -5.14
C ILE A 102 8.96 21.63 -5.90
N ARG A 103 9.70 22.72 -6.03
CA ARG A 103 10.98 22.74 -6.76
C ARG A 103 12.00 21.77 -6.16
N ASN A 104 12.18 21.82 -4.84
CA ASN A 104 13.16 20.97 -4.15
C ASN A 104 12.87 20.84 -2.65
N ALA A 105 11.94 19.97 -2.29
CA ALA A 105 11.61 19.69 -0.89
C ALA A 105 12.80 19.12 -0.09
N PRO A 106 13.64 18.19 -0.62
CA PRO A 106 14.80 17.70 0.11
C PRO A 106 15.78 18.80 0.52
N ALA A 107 16.01 19.80 -0.33
CA ALA A 107 16.88 20.92 0.03
C ALA A 107 16.28 21.78 1.16
N MET A 108 14.96 21.97 1.18
CA MET A 108 14.29 22.71 2.25
C MET A 108 14.31 21.93 3.58
N ILE A 109 14.17 20.62 3.53
CA ILE A 109 14.31 19.76 4.72
C ILE A 109 15.74 19.86 5.28
N SER A 110 16.74 19.75 4.41
CA SER A 110 18.16 19.81 4.81
C SER A 110 18.59 21.18 5.31
N SER A 111 17.99 22.27 4.80
CA SER A 111 18.28 23.63 5.27
C SER A 111 17.65 23.98 6.62
N GLY A 112 16.86 23.06 7.20
CA GLY A 112 16.24 23.26 8.50
C GLY A 112 14.92 24.04 8.48
N ASP A 113 14.25 24.19 7.30
CA ASP A 113 12.93 24.79 7.26
C ASP A 113 11.95 24.02 8.17
N ALA A 114 11.39 24.73 9.15
CA ALA A 114 10.61 24.12 10.23
C ALA A 114 9.36 23.38 9.72
N ARG A 115 8.68 23.90 8.68
CA ARG A 115 7.51 23.24 8.10
C ARG A 115 7.92 22.01 7.27
N ALA A 116 8.98 22.14 6.48
CA ALA A 116 9.48 21.04 5.67
C ALA A 116 9.95 19.86 6.54
N LYS A 117 10.68 20.14 7.63
CA LYS A 117 11.09 19.11 8.60
C LYS A 117 9.88 18.45 9.26
N ARG A 118 8.91 19.21 9.75
CA ARG A 118 7.71 18.67 10.39
C ARG A 118 6.94 17.75 9.43
N LEU A 119 6.76 18.15 8.16
CA LEU A 119 6.12 17.29 7.16
C LEU A 119 6.91 16.01 6.92
N PHE A 120 8.24 16.11 6.84
CA PHE A 120 9.07 14.94 6.71
C PHE A 120 9.00 14.02 7.93
N ASP A 121 8.98 14.59 9.14
CA ASP A 121 8.88 13.82 10.39
C ASP A 121 7.51 13.13 10.53
N GLU A 122 6.45 13.76 10.01
CA GLU A 122 5.10 13.20 10.03
C GLU A 122 4.91 12.08 9.00
N TYR A 123 5.36 12.30 7.75
CA TYR A 123 5.07 11.39 6.64
C TYR A 123 6.18 10.38 6.37
N LYS A 124 7.36 10.53 6.99
CA LYS A 124 8.56 9.71 6.79
C LYS A 124 8.97 9.55 5.32
N GLN A 125 8.33 10.27 4.43
CA GLN A 125 8.54 10.29 2.99
C GLN A 125 8.93 11.70 2.55
N ALA A 126 10.14 11.86 1.97
CA ALA A 126 10.52 13.11 1.35
C ALA A 126 9.82 13.26 -0.01
N MET A 127 9.16 14.41 -0.23
CA MET A 127 8.64 14.74 -1.55
C MET A 127 9.81 14.85 -2.55
N PRO A 128 9.75 14.18 -3.72
CA PRO A 128 10.83 14.25 -4.70
C PRO A 128 10.99 15.67 -5.26
N PRO A 129 12.20 16.07 -5.70
CA PRO A 129 12.39 17.36 -6.35
C PRO A 129 11.84 17.36 -7.78
N PHE A 130 11.06 18.37 -8.14
CA PHE A 130 10.53 18.57 -9.49
C PHE A 130 11.32 19.65 -10.23
N SER A 131 12.63 19.47 -10.35
CA SER A 131 13.55 20.44 -10.97
C SER A 131 13.31 20.65 -12.48
N THR A 132 12.69 19.69 -13.15
CA THR A 132 12.38 19.72 -14.59
C THR A 132 11.12 20.51 -14.92
N LEU A 133 10.24 20.79 -13.96
CA LEU A 133 9.06 21.63 -14.18
C LEU A 133 9.49 23.08 -14.33
N SER A 134 8.96 23.77 -15.32
CA SER A 134 9.16 25.23 -15.45
C SER A 134 8.41 25.97 -14.33
N ASP A 135 8.78 27.25 -14.09
CA ASP A 135 8.06 28.09 -13.13
C ASP A 135 6.59 28.30 -13.54
N ALA A 136 6.31 28.31 -14.84
CA ALA A 136 4.93 28.36 -15.35
C ALA A 136 4.16 27.08 -15.04
N ASP A 137 4.80 25.90 -15.10
CA ASP A 137 4.19 24.64 -14.75
C ASP A 137 3.86 24.54 -13.26
N ILE A 138 4.79 24.96 -12.40
CA ILE A 138 4.56 24.99 -10.95
C ILE A 138 3.42 25.97 -10.62
N ARG A 139 3.38 27.16 -11.24
CA ARG A 139 2.27 28.10 -11.04
C ARG A 139 0.93 27.54 -11.52
N ALA A 140 0.91 26.79 -12.61
CA ALA A 140 -0.30 26.12 -13.08
C ALA A 140 -0.79 25.05 -12.09
N ILE A 141 0.13 24.21 -11.55
CA ILE A 141 -0.19 23.26 -10.47
C ILE A 141 -0.76 24.00 -9.26
N MET A 142 -0.12 25.07 -8.82
CA MET A 142 -0.58 25.86 -7.67
C MET A 142 -1.96 26.46 -7.89
N ALA A 143 -2.27 26.94 -9.10
CA ALA A 143 -3.59 27.45 -9.47
C ALA A 143 -4.65 26.35 -9.41
N PHE A 144 -4.34 25.16 -9.91
CA PHE A 144 -5.23 23.99 -9.81
C PHE A 144 -5.47 23.59 -8.35
N VAL A 145 -4.41 23.53 -7.53
CA VAL A 145 -4.52 23.25 -6.09
C VAL A 145 -5.36 24.30 -5.37
N HIS A 146 -5.19 25.58 -5.72
CA HIS A 146 -5.97 26.69 -5.15
C HIS A 146 -7.46 26.58 -5.49
N ARG A 147 -7.81 26.17 -6.70
CA ARG A 147 -9.21 25.96 -7.11
C ARG A 147 -9.88 24.85 -6.33
N ASN A 148 -9.13 23.82 -5.90
CA ASN A 148 -9.62 22.70 -5.12
C ASN A 148 -9.57 23.01 -3.61
N GLN A 149 -10.19 24.13 -3.20
CA GLN A 149 -10.33 24.51 -1.79
C GLN A 149 -11.26 23.55 -1.05
N LYS A 150 -11.19 23.59 0.30
CA LYS A 150 -11.89 22.69 1.20
C LYS A 150 -13.27 22.25 0.70
N ARG A 151 -13.39 20.99 0.32
CA ARG A 151 -14.64 20.27 0.46
C ARG A 151 -14.68 19.80 1.91
N GLU A 152 -15.50 20.41 2.74
CA GLU A 152 -15.83 19.84 4.04
C GLU A 152 -16.44 18.46 3.76
N PRO A 153 -15.95 17.38 4.39
CA PRO A 153 -16.68 16.11 4.37
C PRO A 153 -18.09 16.41 4.86
N ALA A 154 -19.11 15.86 4.20
CA ALA A 154 -20.47 15.93 4.72
C ALA A 154 -20.42 15.56 6.19
N SER A 155 -21.09 16.39 7.05
CA SER A 155 -21.08 16.20 8.51
C SER A 155 -21.60 14.79 8.82
N ALA A 156 -20.66 13.90 9.03
CA ALA A 156 -20.97 12.52 9.36
C ALA A 156 -21.29 12.46 10.84
N ASP A 157 -22.30 11.71 11.21
CA ASP A 157 -22.64 11.46 12.60
C ASP A 157 -21.50 10.67 13.28
N MET A 158 -20.53 11.41 13.81
CA MET A 158 -19.38 10.87 14.53
C MET A 158 -19.74 10.40 15.94
N SER A 159 -20.96 10.67 16.42
CA SER A 159 -21.38 10.40 17.80
C SER A 159 -21.36 8.91 18.16
N ARG A 160 -21.49 8.04 17.15
CA ARG A 160 -21.49 6.57 17.31
C ARG A 160 -20.11 5.92 17.21
N LEU A 161 -19.05 6.71 16.97
CA LEU A 161 -17.70 6.16 16.79
C LEU A 161 -16.91 6.05 18.10
N GLY A 162 -17.33 6.80 19.11
CA GLY A 162 -16.54 6.96 20.33
C GLY A 162 -15.30 7.86 20.12
N ALA A 163 -14.37 7.83 21.06
CA ALA A 163 -13.10 8.52 20.93
C ALA A 163 -12.16 7.72 19.99
N PRO A 164 -11.37 8.40 19.14
CA PRO A 164 -10.35 7.72 18.37
C PRO A 164 -9.29 7.12 19.31
N LEU A 165 -8.76 5.97 18.92
CA LEU A 165 -7.64 5.35 19.62
C LEU A 165 -6.38 6.19 19.40
N SER A 166 -5.69 6.54 20.49
CA SER A 166 -4.45 7.33 20.43
C SER A 166 -3.22 6.46 20.10
N ASP A 167 -3.24 5.24 20.60
CA ASP A 167 -2.22 4.20 20.38
C ASP A 167 -3.00 2.89 20.21
N PRO A 168 -3.29 2.49 18.97
CA PRO A 168 -4.13 1.31 18.73
C PRO A 168 -3.42 0.00 19.10
N MET A 169 -2.08 -0.04 19.09
CA MET A 169 -1.28 -1.20 19.43
C MET A 169 -0.10 -0.82 20.34
N PRO A 170 -0.35 -0.67 21.66
CA PRO A 170 0.69 -0.21 22.58
C PRO A 170 1.83 -1.21 22.80
N GLN A 171 1.61 -2.48 22.44
CA GLN A 171 2.65 -3.51 22.51
C GLN A 171 3.58 -3.43 21.30
N LYS A 172 4.86 -3.19 21.57
CA LYS A 172 5.87 -3.10 20.51
C LYS A 172 6.35 -4.48 20.07
N ILE A 173 6.80 -4.57 18.80
CA ILE A 173 7.40 -5.80 18.27
C ILE A 173 8.70 -6.08 19.01
N GLU A 174 8.77 -7.23 19.65
CA GLU A 174 9.94 -7.65 20.40
C GLU A 174 11.05 -8.16 19.48
N LYS A 175 12.31 -7.90 19.88
CA LYS A 175 13.48 -8.53 19.24
C LYS A 175 13.57 -9.98 19.66
N SER A 176 13.64 -10.87 18.68
CA SER A 176 13.62 -12.32 18.90
C SER A 176 14.93 -12.91 19.43
N GLY A 177 16.03 -12.13 19.42
CA GLY A 177 17.36 -12.66 19.62
C GLY A 177 17.93 -13.42 18.41
N LEU A 178 17.17 -13.54 17.31
CA LEU A 178 17.69 -14.12 16.07
C LEU A 178 18.37 -13.05 15.21
N ARG A 179 19.49 -13.44 14.59
CA ARG A 179 20.24 -12.59 13.67
C ARG A 179 20.45 -13.33 12.35
N LEU A 180 19.97 -12.72 11.26
CA LEU A 180 20.22 -13.20 9.91
C LEU A 180 21.61 -12.78 9.43
N ILE A 181 22.42 -13.74 9.01
CA ILE A 181 23.69 -13.50 8.34
C ILE A 181 23.41 -13.45 6.84
N LEU A 182 23.65 -12.28 6.25
CA LEU A 182 23.37 -11.99 4.85
C LEU A 182 24.67 -11.89 4.05
N GLU A 183 24.64 -12.46 2.86
CA GLU A 183 25.69 -12.32 1.84
C GLU A 183 25.14 -11.47 0.68
N GLU A 184 25.85 -10.41 0.32
CA GLU A 184 25.56 -9.65 -0.90
C GLU A 184 25.89 -10.51 -2.12
N VAL A 185 24.89 -10.77 -2.98
CA VAL A 185 25.01 -11.65 -4.14
C VAL A 185 25.26 -10.85 -5.41
N THR A 186 24.51 -9.78 -5.61
CA THR A 186 24.57 -8.95 -6.80
C THR A 186 23.86 -7.61 -6.58
N THR A 187 24.09 -6.68 -7.50
CA THR A 187 23.36 -5.43 -7.59
C THR A 187 22.62 -5.35 -8.92
N ALA A 188 21.33 -5.07 -8.90
CA ALA A 188 20.54 -4.88 -10.11
C ALA A 188 21.02 -3.64 -10.90
N PRO A 189 20.96 -3.67 -12.23
CA PRO A 189 21.27 -2.51 -13.03
C PRO A 189 20.43 -1.29 -12.61
N ALA A 190 21.08 -0.15 -12.47
CA ALA A 190 20.36 1.10 -12.20
C ALA A 190 19.47 1.46 -13.39
N THR A 191 18.18 1.64 -13.13
CA THR A 191 17.17 2.05 -14.12
C THR A 191 16.74 3.51 -13.91
N ALA A 192 17.37 4.22 -12.97
CA ALA A 192 17.23 5.66 -12.74
C ALA A 192 18.51 6.22 -12.13
N GLU A 193 18.70 7.54 -12.29
CA GLU A 193 19.82 8.29 -11.69
C GLU A 193 19.60 8.64 -10.22
N LYS A 194 18.36 8.59 -9.76
CA LYS A 194 17.95 8.94 -8.38
C LYS A 194 17.26 7.76 -7.71
N VAL A 195 17.41 7.72 -6.41
CA VAL A 195 16.73 6.72 -5.54
C VAL A 195 15.21 6.75 -5.75
N PRO A 196 14.59 5.58 -5.97
CA PRO A 196 15.17 4.23 -5.99
C PRO A 196 15.94 3.96 -7.29
N LEU A 197 17.20 3.49 -7.19
CA LEU A 197 18.07 3.27 -8.34
C LEU A 197 17.57 2.13 -9.24
N ALA A 198 17.03 1.06 -8.66
CA ALA A 198 16.37 -0.03 -9.34
C ALA A 198 15.01 -0.31 -8.68
N ARG A 199 13.98 -0.66 -9.48
CA ARG A 199 12.66 -0.98 -8.92
C ARG A 199 12.38 -2.48 -8.96
N ILE A 200 13.40 -3.29 -8.63
CA ILE A 200 13.26 -4.76 -8.54
C ILE A 200 12.18 -5.13 -7.52
N ASN A 201 11.26 -6.02 -7.91
CA ASN A 201 10.03 -6.19 -7.15
C ASN A 201 9.66 -7.64 -6.86
N LYS A 202 9.60 -8.51 -7.84
CA LYS A 202 9.23 -9.92 -7.70
C LYS A 202 10.32 -10.82 -8.27
N MET A 203 10.62 -11.89 -7.54
CA MET A 203 11.54 -12.95 -7.93
C MET A 203 10.77 -14.27 -8.01
N GLN A 204 11.04 -15.06 -9.03
CA GLN A 204 10.40 -16.36 -9.22
C GLN A 204 11.33 -17.31 -9.96
N VAL A 205 11.44 -18.53 -9.46
CA VAL A 205 12.05 -19.67 -10.18
C VAL A 205 11.06 -20.17 -11.23
N LEU A 206 11.58 -20.53 -12.40
CA LEU A 206 10.75 -21.04 -13.49
C LEU A 206 10.16 -22.43 -13.10
N PRO A 207 8.85 -22.63 -13.16
CA PRO A 207 8.24 -23.92 -12.86
C PRO A 207 8.82 -25.05 -13.74
N GLY A 208 9.23 -26.14 -13.13
CA GLY A 208 9.81 -27.30 -13.82
C GLY A 208 11.22 -27.10 -14.39
N LYS A 209 11.83 -25.94 -14.14
CA LYS A 209 13.23 -25.61 -14.47
C LYS A 209 13.87 -24.89 -13.28
N PRO A 210 14.27 -25.64 -12.24
CA PRO A 210 14.74 -25.07 -10.99
C PRO A 210 16.11 -24.39 -11.08
N ASP A 211 16.73 -24.37 -12.24
CA ASP A 211 17.98 -23.68 -12.58
C ASP A 211 17.79 -22.30 -13.21
N ARG A 212 16.54 -21.88 -13.47
CA ARG A 212 16.24 -20.55 -14.07
C ARG A 212 15.50 -19.66 -13.07
N LEU A 213 16.09 -18.53 -12.75
CA LEU A 213 15.58 -17.57 -11.79
C LEU A 213 15.34 -16.22 -12.46
N PHE A 214 14.15 -15.68 -12.28
CA PHE A 214 13.75 -14.40 -12.87
C PHE A 214 13.46 -13.36 -11.80
N ILE A 215 13.75 -12.10 -12.13
CA ILE A 215 13.35 -10.94 -11.31
C ILE A 215 12.93 -9.79 -12.22
N GLN A 216 11.84 -9.09 -11.86
CA GLN A 216 11.37 -7.95 -12.62
C GLN A 216 11.78 -6.62 -11.98
N ASP A 217 12.00 -5.60 -12.83
CA ASP A 217 12.01 -4.19 -12.47
C ASP A 217 10.70 -3.54 -12.93
N LEU A 218 10.02 -2.81 -12.01
CA LEU A 218 8.75 -2.13 -12.32
C LEU A 218 8.87 -1.11 -13.46
N ARG A 219 10.07 -0.67 -13.83
CA ARG A 219 10.29 0.21 -14.98
C ARG A 219 10.24 -0.51 -16.32
N GLY A 220 10.00 -1.83 -16.32
CA GLY A 220 9.61 -2.57 -17.50
C GLY A 220 10.55 -3.68 -17.92
N THR A 221 11.57 -4.04 -17.14
CA THR A 221 12.50 -5.10 -17.48
C THR A 221 12.26 -6.36 -16.66
N LEU A 222 12.17 -7.50 -17.33
CA LEU A 222 12.31 -8.82 -16.72
C LEU A 222 13.72 -9.31 -16.96
N TYR A 223 14.43 -9.61 -15.88
CA TYR A 223 15.78 -10.16 -15.91
C TYR A 223 15.74 -11.65 -15.61
N GLU A 224 16.67 -12.38 -16.18
CA GLU A 224 17.08 -13.72 -15.73
C GLU A 224 18.40 -13.59 -14.97
N MET A 225 18.48 -14.23 -13.81
CA MET A 225 19.72 -14.29 -13.03
C MET A 225 20.54 -15.51 -13.47
N VAL A 226 21.72 -15.26 -14.03
CA VAL A 226 22.67 -16.28 -14.48
C VAL A 226 24.03 -15.97 -13.87
N ASP A 227 24.63 -16.90 -13.13
CA ASP A 227 25.92 -16.74 -12.44
C ASP A 227 25.93 -15.46 -11.57
N ASN A 228 24.86 -15.24 -10.80
CA ASN A 228 24.67 -14.06 -9.96
C ASN A 228 24.67 -12.72 -10.73
N LYS A 229 24.40 -12.72 -12.03
CA LYS A 229 24.29 -11.51 -12.87
C LYS A 229 22.92 -11.44 -13.49
N LEU A 230 22.33 -10.25 -13.51
CA LEU A 230 21.05 -10.00 -14.14
C LEU A 230 21.23 -9.74 -15.65
N ARG A 231 20.69 -10.62 -16.47
CA ARG A 231 20.63 -10.50 -17.93
C ARG A 231 19.21 -10.12 -18.34
N VAL A 232 19.08 -9.17 -19.26
CA VAL A 232 17.78 -8.77 -19.79
C VAL A 232 17.16 -9.93 -20.56
N TYR A 233 16.00 -10.39 -20.08
CA TYR A 233 15.18 -11.41 -20.74
C TYR A 233 14.10 -10.77 -21.62
N MET A 234 13.34 -9.80 -21.06
CA MET A 234 12.23 -9.11 -21.73
C MET A 234 12.18 -7.63 -21.33
N GLU A 235 11.84 -6.77 -22.28
CA GLU A 235 11.60 -5.34 -22.05
C GLU A 235 10.17 -4.99 -22.45
N MET A 236 9.33 -4.66 -21.47
CA MET A 236 7.91 -4.40 -21.67
C MET A 236 7.64 -3.29 -22.71
N ALA A 237 8.47 -2.25 -22.72
CA ALA A 237 8.33 -1.14 -23.67
C ALA A 237 8.56 -1.56 -25.14
N LYS A 238 9.30 -2.66 -25.39
CA LYS A 238 9.49 -3.21 -26.74
C LYS A 238 8.27 -4.05 -27.16
N GLU A 239 7.64 -4.71 -26.22
CA GLU A 239 6.54 -5.63 -26.46
C GLU A 239 5.15 -4.96 -26.43
N ARG A 240 5.06 -3.82 -25.74
CA ARG A 240 3.81 -3.06 -25.54
C ARG A 240 4.04 -1.58 -25.74
N SER A 241 3.66 -1.06 -26.90
CA SER A 241 3.83 0.36 -27.26
C SER A 241 3.05 1.31 -26.35
N GLY A 242 1.97 0.84 -25.72
CA GLY A 242 1.17 1.60 -24.74
C GLY A 242 1.75 1.63 -23.33
N PHE A 243 2.80 0.86 -23.04
CA PHE A 243 3.39 0.75 -21.71
C PHE A 243 3.88 2.08 -21.14
N ILE A 244 3.51 2.37 -19.90
CA ILE A 244 3.99 3.52 -19.12
C ILE A 244 4.51 3.09 -17.74
N PRO A 245 5.76 3.42 -17.37
CA PRO A 245 6.28 3.19 -16.01
C PRO A 245 6.00 4.37 -15.07
N THR A 246 5.30 5.40 -15.53
CA THR A 246 5.02 6.64 -14.81
C THR A 246 3.56 6.73 -14.37
N PRO A 247 3.28 7.50 -13.30
CA PRO A 247 4.17 8.40 -12.56
C PRO A 247 5.20 7.69 -11.65
N GLY A 248 5.21 6.40 -11.54
CA GLY A 248 6.12 5.64 -10.70
C GLY A 248 5.41 5.08 -9.46
N LEU A 249 6.15 4.79 -8.40
CA LEU A 249 5.75 4.13 -7.16
C LEU A 249 5.03 2.79 -7.40
N ALA A 250 3.75 2.81 -7.75
CA ALA A 250 2.90 1.62 -7.96
C ALA A 250 2.61 1.33 -9.44
N THR A 251 3.13 2.11 -10.39
CA THR A 251 2.89 1.95 -11.82
C THR A 251 4.05 1.30 -12.55
N GLY A 252 3.81 0.80 -13.74
CA GLY A 252 4.79 0.16 -14.60
C GLY A 252 4.51 -1.32 -14.84
N PHE A 253 5.55 -2.14 -14.86
CA PHE A 253 5.47 -3.59 -14.96
C PHE A 253 5.13 -4.18 -13.58
N GLY A 254 3.85 -4.40 -13.29
CA GLY A 254 3.35 -4.72 -11.95
C GLY A 254 3.81 -6.06 -11.41
N SER A 255 3.54 -7.12 -12.16
CA SER A 255 3.86 -8.49 -11.77
C SER A 255 3.99 -9.41 -13.00
N TYR A 256 4.51 -10.60 -12.77
CA TYR A 256 4.54 -11.68 -13.76
C TYR A 256 4.33 -13.03 -13.07
N ALA A 257 3.86 -14.01 -13.84
CA ALA A 257 3.71 -15.38 -13.38
C ALA A 257 3.87 -16.36 -14.56
N PHE A 258 4.75 -17.33 -14.44
CA PHE A 258 4.85 -18.44 -15.38
C PHE A 258 3.76 -19.46 -15.07
N HIS A 259 3.07 -19.95 -16.11
CA HIS A 259 2.12 -21.05 -15.96
C HIS A 259 2.83 -22.28 -15.36
N PRO A 260 2.19 -23.08 -14.49
CA PRO A 260 2.82 -24.28 -13.92
C PRO A 260 3.38 -25.24 -14.99
N ASP A 261 2.71 -25.35 -16.15
CA ASP A 261 3.15 -26.12 -17.32
C ASP A 261 3.95 -25.31 -18.36
N PHE A 262 4.61 -24.22 -17.96
CA PHE A 262 5.30 -23.32 -18.89
C PHE A 262 6.24 -24.06 -19.86
N ASN A 263 6.97 -25.06 -19.38
CA ASN A 263 7.91 -25.82 -20.21
C ASN A 263 7.25 -26.54 -21.39
N THR A 264 5.97 -26.86 -21.30
CA THR A 264 5.19 -27.55 -22.33
C THR A 264 4.29 -26.61 -23.11
N ASN A 265 3.69 -25.63 -22.42
CA ASN A 265 2.73 -24.74 -23.04
C ASN A 265 3.29 -23.37 -23.41
N GLY A 266 4.46 -22.96 -22.90
CA GLY A 266 5.11 -21.68 -23.17
C GLY A 266 4.29 -20.46 -22.73
N LEU A 267 3.35 -20.62 -21.78
CA LEU A 267 2.47 -19.55 -21.33
C LEU A 267 3.02 -18.86 -20.08
N PHE A 268 3.10 -17.53 -20.12
CA PHE A 268 3.26 -16.74 -18.90
C PHE A 268 2.44 -15.46 -18.98
N TYR A 269 2.29 -14.80 -17.85
CA TYR A 269 1.36 -13.70 -17.68
C TYR A 269 2.09 -12.50 -17.09
N THR A 270 1.68 -11.31 -17.49
CA THR A 270 2.21 -10.05 -16.94
C THR A 270 1.11 -9.06 -16.70
N THR A 271 1.30 -8.18 -15.72
CA THR A 271 0.50 -6.97 -15.57
C THR A 271 1.34 -5.74 -15.83
N HIS A 272 0.76 -4.75 -16.50
CA HIS A 272 1.43 -3.48 -16.75
C HIS A 272 0.44 -2.32 -16.83
N THR A 273 0.95 -1.10 -16.76
CA THR A 273 0.13 0.11 -16.87
C THR A 273 0.23 0.75 -18.24
N GLU A 274 -0.91 1.27 -18.70
CA GLU A 274 -1.07 2.09 -19.91
C GLU A 274 -1.79 3.40 -19.58
N LYS A 275 -1.79 4.36 -20.50
CA LYS A 275 -2.49 5.64 -20.34
C LYS A 275 -3.99 5.43 -20.15
N ALA A 276 -4.64 6.39 -19.49
CA ALA A 276 -6.09 6.43 -19.41
C ALA A 276 -6.73 6.39 -20.83
N HIS A 277 -7.78 5.58 -20.94
CA HIS A 277 -8.54 5.42 -22.20
C HIS A 277 -7.70 4.96 -23.42
N ALA A 278 -6.60 4.23 -23.17
CA ALA A 278 -5.82 3.62 -24.26
C ALA A 278 -6.64 2.60 -25.07
N ALA A 279 -7.54 1.87 -24.40
CA ALA A 279 -8.56 1.01 -25.02
C ALA A 279 -9.79 0.89 -24.09
N PRO A 280 -10.93 0.35 -24.59
CA PRO A 280 -12.08 0.03 -23.74
C PRO A 280 -11.69 -0.92 -22.61
N ALA A 281 -12.11 -0.63 -21.38
CA ALA A 281 -11.83 -1.46 -20.22
C ALA A 281 -12.89 -2.56 -20.05
N ASP A 282 -12.46 -3.74 -19.61
CA ASP A 282 -13.36 -4.82 -19.21
C ASP A 282 -14.00 -4.50 -17.85
N PHE A 283 -13.23 -3.85 -16.97
CA PHE A 283 -13.71 -3.38 -15.67
C PHE A 283 -13.57 -1.86 -15.60
N ALA A 284 -14.71 -1.22 -15.49
CA ALA A 284 -14.86 0.22 -15.44
C ALA A 284 -15.86 0.61 -14.33
N TYR A 285 -15.89 1.86 -14.01
CA TYR A 285 -16.87 2.50 -13.12
C TYR A 285 -17.59 3.62 -13.89
N ALA A 286 -18.53 4.31 -13.25
CA ALA A 286 -19.32 5.36 -13.90
C ALA A 286 -18.45 6.42 -14.59
N ASP A 287 -18.87 6.88 -15.78
CA ASP A 287 -18.13 7.85 -16.61
C ASP A 287 -17.88 9.20 -15.93
N SER A 288 -18.63 9.50 -14.87
CA SER A 288 -18.41 10.69 -14.03
C SER A 288 -17.13 10.61 -13.18
N ILE A 289 -16.55 9.42 -13.02
CA ILE A 289 -15.32 9.19 -12.28
C ILE A 289 -14.15 9.19 -13.26
N LYS A 290 -13.18 10.08 -13.01
CA LYS A 290 -12.01 10.21 -13.87
C LYS A 290 -11.13 8.97 -13.85
N VAL A 291 -10.79 8.46 -15.02
CA VAL A 291 -9.78 7.42 -15.20
C VAL A 291 -8.40 8.07 -15.27
N THR A 292 -7.49 7.65 -14.42
CA THR A 292 -6.10 8.16 -14.39
C THR A 292 -5.14 7.34 -15.24
N LEU A 293 -5.30 6.02 -15.21
CA LEU A 293 -4.55 5.06 -16.02
C LEU A 293 -5.33 3.75 -16.13
N GLN A 294 -4.81 2.83 -16.92
CA GLN A 294 -5.35 1.48 -17.04
C GLN A 294 -4.30 0.45 -16.67
N TRP A 295 -4.72 -0.62 -15.98
CA TRP A 295 -3.94 -1.85 -15.80
C TRP A 295 -4.37 -2.88 -16.84
N VAL A 296 -3.38 -3.58 -17.40
CA VAL A 296 -3.58 -4.59 -18.43
C VAL A 296 -2.95 -5.90 -17.99
N LEU A 297 -3.74 -6.97 -17.96
CA LEU A 297 -3.25 -8.35 -17.84
C LEU A 297 -3.01 -8.90 -19.25
N THR A 298 -1.82 -9.36 -19.51
CA THR A 298 -1.41 -9.94 -20.81
C THR A 298 -0.95 -11.38 -20.63
N GLU A 299 -1.46 -12.27 -21.46
CA GLU A 299 -0.89 -13.61 -21.65
C GLU A 299 0.14 -13.56 -22.78
N TRP A 300 1.26 -14.20 -22.56
CA TRP A 300 2.32 -14.38 -23.53
C TRP A 300 2.46 -15.84 -23.90
N LYS A 301 2.64 -16.10 -25.21
CA LYS A 301 2.90 -17.43 -25.74
C LYS A 301 4.29 -17.46 -26.37
N LEU A 302 5.17 -18.28 -25.84
CA LEU A 302 6.50 -18.52 -26.39
C LEU A 302 6.52 -19.81 -27.19
N PRO A 303 6.98 -19.76 -28.46
CA PRO A 303 7.20 -20.98 -29.25
C PRO A 303 8.31 -21.86 -28.67
N ASN A 304 9.33 -21.24 -28.06
CA ASN A 304 10.43 -21.91 -27.40
C ASN A 304 10.56 -21.48 -25.93
N PRO A 305 10.02 -22.25 -24.96
CA PRO A 305 10.10 -21.95 -23.54
C PRO A 305 11.52 -21.95 -22.96
N THR A 306 12.49 -22.55 -23.66
CA THR A 306 13.88 -22.65 -23.19
C THR A 306 14.78 -21.54 -23.70
N ALA A 307 14.25 -20.59 -24.50
CA ALA A 307 15.03 -19.49 -25.04
C ALA A 307 15.62 -18.58 -23.95
N ASP A 308 16.85 -18.12 -24.16
CA ASP A 308 17.56 -17.21 -23.22
C ASP A 308 17.07 -15.75 -23.33
N LYS A 309 16.27 -15.44 -24.33
CA LYS A 309 15.63 -14.14 -24.55
C LYS A 309 14.19 -14.34 -24.90
N PHE A 310 13.36 -13.40 -24.48
CA PHE A 310 11.96 -13.40 -24.84
C PHE A 310 11.78 -13.30 -26.37
N VAL A 311 11.06 -14.27 -26.92
CA VAL A 311 10.50 -14.25 -28.27
C VAL A 311 9.12 -14.87 -28.17
N GLY A 312 8.08 -14.06 -28.29
CA GLY A 312 6.72 -14.52 -28.10
C GLY A 312 5.68 -13.55 -28.64
N SER A 313 4.42 -13.94 -28.53
CA SER A 313 3.28 -13.08 -28.87
C SER A 313 2.40 -12.89 -27.64
N GLY A 314 1.87 -11.67 -27.47
CA GLY A 314 1.02 -11.32 -26.34
C GLY A 314 -0.44 -11.10 -26.76
N ARG A 315 -1.39 -11.61 -25.98
CA ARG A 315 -2.80 -11.25 -26.08
C ARG A 315 -3.28 -10.59 -24.78
N GLU A 316 -4.04 -9.52 -24.89
CA GLU A 316 -4.68 -8.89 -23.75
C GLU A 316 -5.79 -9.80 -23.22
N MET A 317 -5.78 -10.03 -21.91
CA MET A 317 -6.81 -10.82 -21.24
C MET A 317 -7.82 -9.95 -20.50
N MET A 318 -7.33 -8.89 -19.82
CA MET A 318 -8.14 -8.07 -18.95
C MET A 318 -7.59 -6.65 -18.92
N ARG A 319 -8.48 -5.66 -18.93
CA ARG A 319 -8.15 -4.23 -18.79
C ARG A 319 -9.01 -3.59 -17.72
N VAL A 320 -8.37 -2.87 -16.80
CA VAL A 320 -8.99 -2.31 -15.59
C VAL A 320 -8.72 -0.81 -15.54
N ASN A 321 -9.76 0.00 -15.41
CA ASN A 321 -9.65 1.44 -15.16
C ASN A 321 -9.22 1.72 -13.71
N MET A 322 -8.38 2.74 -13.49
CA MET A 322 -7.95 3.17 -12.17
C MET A 322 -8.25 4.62 -11.90
N VAL A 323 -8.76 4.89 -10.70
CA VAL A 323 -9.06 6.24 -10.18
C VAL A 323 -7.78 7.02 -9.97
N SER A 324 -6.73 6.37 -9.47
CA SER A 324 -5.44 6.99 -9.20
C SER A 324 -4.28 6.02 -9.54
N PRO A 325 -3.02 6.50 -9.58
CA PRO A 325 -1.87 5.67 -9.95
C PRO A 325 -1.29 4.83 -8.80
N ILE A 326 -2.09 4.50 -7.79
CA ILE A 326 -1.71 3.66 -6.65
C ILE A 326 -2.60 2.44 -6.54
N HIS A 327 -2.19 1.44 -5.77
CA HIS A 327 -2.96 0.25 -5.40
C HIS A 327 -3.61 -0.45 -6.61
N GLY A 328 -2.80 -0.72 -7.62
CA GLY A 328 -3.29 -1.35 -8.85
C GLY A 328 -3.16 -2.89 -8.82
N VAL A 329 -2.92 -3.48 -10.00
CA VAL A 329 -2.76 -4.93 -10.18
C VAL A 329 -1.28 -5.29 -10.06
N GLN A 330 -0.78 -5.38 -8.83
CA GLN A 330 0.64 -5.53 -8.52
C GLN A 330 1.07 -6.95 -8.13
N GLU A 331 0.13 -7.88 -8.04
CA GLU A 331 0.42 -9.30 -7.82
C GLU A 331 -0.44 -10.17 -8.72
N ILE A 332 0.21 -11.08 -9.46
CA ILE A 332 -0.41 -12.24 -10.09
C ILE A 332 0.43 -13.47 -9.80
N THR A 333 -0.20 -14.59 -9.47
CA THR A 333 0.54 -15.78 -9.08
C THR A 333 -0.31 -17.05 -9.20
N PHE A 334 0.33 -18.18 -9.39
CA PHE A 334 -0.26 -19.51 -9.28
C PHE A 334 0.08 -20.09 -7.90
N ASN A 335 -0.79 -20.94 -7.38
CA ASN A 335 -0.50 -21.68 -6.17
C ASN A 335 0.62 -22.72 -6.46
N PRO A 336 1.82 -22.59 -5.86
CA PRO A 336 2.97 -23.43 -6.20
C PRO A 336 2.86 -24.85 -5.61
N HIS A 337 1.91 -25.11 -4.71
CA HIS A 337 1.73 -26.39 -4.04
C HIS A 337 0.68 -27.27 -4.71
N THR A 338 0.07 -26.82 -5.82
CA THR A 338 -0.89 -27.59 -6.59
C THR A 338 -0.20 -28.54 -7.58
N ARG A 339 -0.91 -29.60 -7.96
CA ARG A 339 -0.44 -30.62 -8.91
C ARG A 339 -1.45 -30.80 -10.03
N PRO A 340 -1.04 -31.29 -11.21
CA PRO A 340 -1.97 -31.62 -12.28
C PRO A 340 -3.12 -32.49 -11.75
N GLY A 341 -4.36 -32.11 -12.10
CA GLY A 341 -5.57 -32.78 -11.64
C GLY A 341 -6.16 -32.26 -10.32
N SER A 342 -5.46 -31.42 -9.56
CA SER A 342 -6.08 -30.75 -8.41
C SER A 342 -6.97 -29.58 -8.86
N PRO A 343 -8.07 -29.27 -8.13
CA PRO A 343 -9.03 -28.26 -8.53
C PRO A 343 -8.47 -26.85 -8.73
N ASP A 344 -7.35 -26.53 -8.06
CA ASP A 344 -6.71 -25.22 -8.09
C ASP A 344 -5.50 -25.15 -9.04
N TYR A 345 -5.16 -26.25 -9.71
CA TYR A 345 -4.00 -26.31 -10.60
C TYR A 345 -4.21 -25.45 -11.85
N GLY A 346 -3.26 -24.53 -12.09
CA GLY A 346 -3.31 -23.66 -13.25
C GLY A 346 -4.29 -22.51 -13.14
N LEU A 347 -4.91 -22.28 -11.97
CA LEU A 347 -5.73 -21.11 -11.70
C LEU A 347 -4.83 -19.93 -11.30
N LEU A 348 -5.06 -18.77 -11.91
CA LEU A 348 -4.30 -17.54 -11.68
C LEU A 348 -5.00 -16.68 -10.65
N TYR A 349 -4.28 -16.34 -9.57
CA TYR A 349 -4.70 -15.39 -8.56
C TYR A 349 -4.18 -14.00 -8.90
N ILE A 350 -5.02 -12.98 -8.69
CA ILE A 350 -4.74 -11.59 -9.08
C ILE A 350 -5.13 -10.67 -7.92
N GLY A 351 -4.15 -10.01 -7.32
CA GLY A 351 -4.40 -8.98 -6.31
C GLY A 351 -4.75 -7.66 -6.97
N VAL A 352 -5.93 -7.13 -6.69
CA VAL A 352 -6.43 -5.84 -7.18
C VAL A 352 -6.67 -4.92 -5.99
N GLY A 353 -5.88 -3.88 -5.85
CA GLY A 353 -6.07 -2.89 -4.80
C GLY A 353 -7.26 -1.97 -5.07
N ASP A 354 -7.55 -1.08 -4.13
CA ASP A 354 -8.66 -0.13 -4.22
C ASP A 354 -8.46 0.97 -5.30
N GLY A 355 -7.29 1.00 -5.97
CA GLY A 355 -6.96 2.02 -6.96
C GLY A 355 -6.95 3.44 -6.40
N GLY A 356 -6.85 3.61 -5.07
CA GLY A 356 -7.01 4.89 -4.39
C GLY A 356 -8.44 5.42 -4.41
N ALA A 357 -9.42 4.58 -4.70
CA ALA A 357 -10.82 4.99 -4.84
C ALA A 357 -11.37 5.54 -3.53
N THR A 358 -11.12 4.88 -2.41
CA THR A 358 -11.59 5.31 -1.10
C THR A 358 -11.05 6.70 -0.75
N GLU A 359 -9.75 6.92 -0.95
CA GLU A 359 -9.09 8.21 -0.69
C GLU A 359 -9.59 9.34 -1.60
N ASN A 360 -10.10 9.00 -2.76
CA ASN A 360 -10.67 9.95 -3.73
C ASN A 360 -12.19 10.10 -3.62
N GLY A 361 -12.83 9.51 -2.59
CA GLY A 361 -14.25 9.69 -2.31
C GLY A 361 -15.18 8.73 -3.04
N TYR A 362 -14.65 7.62 -3.54
CA TYR A 362 -15.41 6.58 -4.24
C TYR A 362 -15.37 5.22 -3.52
N PRO A 363 -15.61 5.16 -2.18
CA PRO A 363 -15.51 3.91 -1.43
C PRO A 363 -16.49 2.83 -1.89
N PHE A 364 -17.57 3.22 -2.58
CA PHE A 364 -18.61 2.29 -3.04
C PHE A 364 -18.07 1.27 -4.07
N ILE A 365 -17.03 1.60 -4.85
CA ILE A 365 -16.43 0.65 -5.79
C ILE A 365 -15.52 -0.39 -5.11
N CYS A 366 -15.38 -0.32 -3.78
CA CYS A 366 -14.54 -1.23 -2.98
C CYS A 366 -15.36 -2.09 -2.01
N ARG A 367 -16.72 -1.99 -2.03
CA ARG A 367 -17.55 -2.53 -0.94
C ARG A 367 -18.53 -3.63 -1.35
N ASP A 368 -18.58 -4.01 -2.61
CA ASP A 368 -19.55 -4.98 -3.11
C ASP A 368 -18.88 -6.00 -4.04
N ASN A 369 -19.69 -6.94 -4.53
CA ASN A 369 -19.26 -7.97 -5.46
C ASN A 369 -19.50 -7.58 -6.94
N HIS A 370 -19.93 -6.34 -7.20
CA HIS A 370 -20.15 -5.81 -8.56
C HIS A 370 -18.90 -5.11 -9.11
N HIS A 371 -17.87 -4.95 -8.28
CA HIS A 371 -16.62 -4.29 -8.61
C HIS A 371 -15.43 -5.15 -8.20
N ILE A 372 -14.35 -5.17 -9.02
CA ILE A 372 -13.17 -5.99 -8.73
C ILE A 372 -12.15 -5.31 -7.81
N TRP A 373 -12.27 -3.98 -7.61
CA TRP A 373 -11.31 -3.27 -6.75
C TRP A 373 -11.42 -3.77 -5.31
N SER A 374 -10.31 -3.68 -4.57
CA SER A 374 -10.21 -4.20 -3.19
C SER A 374 -10.38 -5.71 -3.08
N SER A 375 -9.99 -6.48 -4.11
CA SER A 375 -10.25 -7.92 -4.16
C SER A 375 -9.01 -8.72 -4.57
N VAL A 376 -9.01 -9.98 -4.21
CA VAL A 376 -8.22 -11.01 -4.88
C VAL A 376 -9.15 -11.76 -5.83
N LEU A 377 -8.81 -11.77 -7.11
CA LEU A 377 -9.52 -12.52 -8.14
C LEU A 377 -8.87 -13.89 -8.33
N ARG A 378 -9.66 -14.87 -8.79
CA ARG A 378 -9.16 -16.18 -9.25
C ARG A 378 -9.79 -16.52 -10.59
N ILE A 379 -8.97 -16.71 -11.62
CA ILE A 379 -9.42 -17.02 -12.98
C ILE A 379 -8.73 -18.29 -13.50
N ASP A 380 -9.38 -18.94 -14.47
CA ASP A 380 -8.75 -19.93 -15.33
C ASP A 380 -8.24 -19.22 -16.60
N PRO A 381 -6.92 -19.00 -16.73
CA PRO A 381 -6.40 -18.27 -17.88
C PRO A 381 -6.60 -19.01 -19.22
N ARG A 382 -6.95 -20.28 -19.20
CA ARG A 382 -7.19 -21.12 -20.38
C ARG A 382 -8.68 -21.29 -20.72
N GLY A 383 -9.58 -20.85 -19.81
CA GLY A 383 -11.02 -20.89 -20.03
C GLY A 383 -11.52 -19.76 -20.92
N THR A 384 -12.82 -19.75 -21.21
CA THR A 384 -13.43 -18.78 -22.13
C THR A 384 -14.82 -18.31 -21.69
N ASN A 385 -15.28 -18.67 -20.48
CA ASN A 385 -16.63 -18.35 -20.01
C ASN A 385 -16.75 -17.00 -19.29
N SER A 386 -15.69 -16.18 -19.27
CA SER A 386 -15.77 -14.79 -18.80
C SER A 386 -16.57 -13.92 -19.76
N LYS A 387 -17.03 -12.76 -19.30
CA LYS A 387 -17.83 -11.82 -20.11
C LYS A 387 -17.14 -11.39 -21.41
N ASN A 388 -15.83 -11.24 -21.40
CA ASN A 388 -15.04 -10.89 -22.60
C ASN A 388 -14.54 -12.11 -23.39
N GLY A 389 -14.77 -13.34 -22.91
CA GLY A 389 -14.39 -14.58 -23.57
C GLY A 389 -12.87 -14.88 -23.59
N ARG A 390 -12.07 -14.12 -22.86
CA ARG A 390 -10.59 -14.21 -22.93
C ARG A 390 -9.97 -15.03 -21.81
N TYR A 391 -10.74 -15.40 -20.80
CA TYR A 391 -10.37 -16.29 -19.69
C TYR A 391 -11.62 -16.98 -19.16
N GLY A 392 -11.46 -17.90 -18.23
CA GLY A 392 -12.54 -18.59 -17.57
C GLY A 392 -12.74 -18.16 -16.13
N ILE A 393 -13.97 -18.31 -15.65
CA ILE A 393 -14.36 -18.18 -14.26
C ILE A 393 -14.52 -19.60 -13.71
N PRO A 394 -13.66 -20.04 -12.74
CA PRO A 394 -13.75 -21.37 -12.14
C PRO A 394 -15.09 -21.55 -11.42
N ALA A 395 -15.79 -22.67 -11.68
CA ALA A 395 -17.04 -22.97 -10.99
C ALA A 395 -16.91 -23.10 -9.45
N SER A 396 -15.68 -23.29 -8.97
CA SER A 396 -15.34 -23.30 -7.54
C SER A 396 -15.10 -21.92 -6.93
N ASN A 397 -15.24 -20.84 -7.69
CA ASN A 397 -15.22 -19.49 -7.12
C ASN A 397 -16.48 -19.25 -6.29
N PRO A 398 -16.39 -18.53 -5.18
CA PRO A 398 -17.50 -18.35 -4.25
C PRO A 398 -18.72 -17.68 -4.88
N TYR A 399 -18.51 -16.83 -5.89
CA TYR A 399 -19.55 -16.06 -6.55
C TYR A 399 -19.84 -16.50 -7.99
N ALA A 400 -19.21 -17.59 -8.47
CA ALA A 400 -19.36 -18.05 -9.87
C ALA A 400 -20.79 -18.50 -10.22
N GLN A 401 -21.60 -18.84 -9.23
CA GLN A 401 -22.98 -19.29 -9.40
C GLN A 401 -23.97 -18.39 -8.65
N ASP A 402 -23.61 -17.14 -8.39
CA ASP A 402 -24.51 -16.16 -7.81
C ASP A 402 -25.64 -15.86 -8.82
N ASN A 403 -26.87 -15.74 -8.32
CA ASN A 403 -28.03 -15.43 -9.15
C ASN A 403 -28.15 -13.94 -9.52
N ASP A 404 -27.34 -13.08 -8.93
CA ASP A 404 -27.25 -11.66 -9.32
C ASP A 404 -26.33 -11.50 -10.55
N PRO A 405 -26.86 -11.10 -11.71
CA PRO A 405 -26.07 -10.94 -12.93
C PRO A 405 -25.00 -9.82 -12.83
N ALA A 406 -25.07 -8.96 -11.82
CA ALA A 406 -24.10 -7.93 -11.56
C ALA A 406 -22.91 -8.43 -10.74
N THR A 407 -23.05 -9.54 -10.03
CA THR A 407 -21.97 -10.15 -9.23
C THR A 407 -20.85 -10.68 -10.13
N LEU A 408 -19.62 -10.35 -9.79
CA LEU A 408 -18.43 -10.74 -10.54
C LEU A 408 -17.90 -12.09 -10.02
N GLY A 409 -18.05 -13.12 -10.83
CA GLY A 409 -17.63 -14.48 -10.52
C GLY A 409 -16.11 -14.66 -10.41
N GLU A 410 -15.34 -13.69 -10.86
CA GLU A 410 -13.87 -13.63 -10.73
C GLU A 410 -13.39 -13.47 -9.29
N ILE A 411 -14.22 -12.89 -8.41
CA ILE A 411 -13.83 -12.56 -7.03
C ILE A 411 -13.64 -13.83 -6.21
N PHE A 412 -12.44 -14.00 -5.65
CA PHE A 412 -12.12 -15.07 -4.70
C PHE A 412 -12.34 -14.62 -3.25
N CYS A 413 -11.86 -13.44 -2.88
CA CYS A 413 -12.11 -12.77 -1.61
C CYS A 413 -11.91 -11.26 -1.79
N ARG A 414 -12.41 -10.45 -0.86
CA ARG A 414 -12.45 -8.99 -1.00
C ARG A 414 -12.21 -8.26 0.31
N GLY A 415 -12.26 -6.94 0.28
CA GLY A 415 -12.14 -6.08 1.47
C GLY A 415 -10.69 -5.73 1.81
N PHE A 416 -9.83 -5.64 0.81
CA PHE A 416 -8.42 -5.22 0.94
C PHE A 416 -8.22 -3.78 0.49
N ARG A 417 -7.26 -3.09 1.07
CA ARG A 417 -6.81 -1.81 0.53
C ARG A 417 -5.84 -2.01 -0.64
N ASN A 418 -4.77 -2.74 -0.43
CA ASN A 418 -3.76 -3.02 -1.44
C ASN A 418 -3.14 -4.41 -1.22
N PRO A 419 -3.78 -5.50 -1.66
CA PRO A 419 -3.28 -6.86 -1.53
C PRO A 419 -2.03 -7.05 -2.40
N ASN A 420 -0.91 -6.53 -1.91
CA ASN A 420 0.32 -6.29 -2.67
C ASN A 420 1.09 -7.58 -2.99
N ARG A 421 0.92 -8.63 -2.17
CA ARG A 421 1.55 -9.94 -2.38
C ARG A 421 0.66 -11.06 -1.90
N ILE A 422 0.73 -12.17 -2.63
CA ILE A 422 0.12 -13.45 -2.30
C ILE A 422 1.21 -14.50 -2.23
N ALA A 423 1.27 -15.22 -1.13
CA ALA A 423 2.19 -16.33 -0.91
C ALA A 423 1.43 -17.54 -0.34
N TRP A 424 2.08 -18.68 -0.24
CA TRP A 424 1.51 -19.87 0.37
C TRP A 424 2.46 -20.47 1.39
N THR A 425 1.88 -21.03 2.44
CA THR A 425 2.61 -21.89 3.36
C THR A 425 2.80 -23.27 2.73
N PRO A 426 3.79 -24.06 3.16
CA PRO A 426 3.98 -25.43 2.66
C PRO A 426 2.77 -26.36 2.87
N ASP A 427 1.92 -26.08 3.87
CA ASP A 427 0.67 -26.81 4.13
C ASP A 427 -0.53 -26.23 3.33
N GLY A 428 -0.28 -25.31 2.39
CA GLY A 428 -1.25 -24.84 1.40
C GLY A 428 -2.14 -23.69 1.85
N LYS A 429 -1.89 -23.03 2.98
CA LYS A 429 -2.62 -21.82 3.37
C LYS A 429 -2.15 -20.65 2.51
N MET A 430 -3.09 -19.90 1.99
CA MET A 430 -2.81 -18.65 1.30
C MET A 430 -2.53 -17.54 2.31
N LEU A 431 -1.49 -16.76 2.05
CA LEU A 431 -1.12 -15.56 2.81
C LEU A 431 -1.22 -14.34 1.90
N ILE A 432 -1.93 -13.32 2.35
CA ILE A 432 -2.11 -12.07 1.61
C ILE A 432 -1.60 -10.94 2.49
N SER A 433 -0.57 -10.22 2.02
CA SER A 433 -0.12 -9.00 2.67
C SER A 433 -0.87 -7.82 2.10
N ASP A 434 -1.59 -7.11 2.97
CA ASP A 434 -2.37 -5.93 2.62
C ASP A 434 -1.74 -4.67 3.21
N ILE A 435 -1.34 -3.75 2.33
CA ILE A 435 -0.75 -2.47 2.76
C ILE A 435 -1.87 -1.54 3.20
N GLY A 436 -1.87 -1.21 4.48
CA GLY A 436 -2.84 -0.35 5.12
C GLY A 436 -2.75 1.13 4.73
N HIS A 437 -3.63 1.95 5.33
CA HIS A 437 -3.71 3.39 4.99
C HIS A 437 -2.79 4.25 5.85
N ALA A 438 -3.08 4.34 7.12
CA ALA A 438 -2.37 5.24 8.03
C ALA A 438 -2.23 4.67 9.45
N ASN A 439 -2.72 3.47 9.70
CA ASN A 439 -2.83 2.95 11.06
C ASN A 439 -2.24 1.54 11.22
N ALA A 440 -2.52 0.59 10.32
CA ALA A 440 -2.10 -0.80 10.49
C ALA A 440 -1.75 -1.50 9.18
N GLU A 441 -0.79 -2.42 9.24
CA GLU A 441 -0.30 -3.28 8.17
C GLU A 441 -0.69 -4.73 8.45
N GLU A 442 -1.20 -5.46 7.46
CA GLU A 442 -1.91 -6.73 7.67
C GLU A 442 -1.27 -7.92 6.95
N LEU A 443 -1.19 -9.03 7.66
CA LEU A 443 -0.98 -10.36 7.09
C LEU A 443 -2.26 -11.18 7.24
N ASN A 444 -2.93 -11.43 6.14
CA ASN A 444 -4.20 -12.12 6.08
C ASN A 444 -4.07 -13.58 5.62
N LEU A 445 -4.93 -14.46 6.14
CA LEU A 445 -5.14 -15.81 5.57
C LEU A 445 -6.21 -15.70 4.47
N GLY A 446 -5.86 -16.06 3.24
CA GLY A 446 -6.78 -16.01 2.11
C GLY A 446 -7.83 -17.11 2.16
N VAL A 447 -9.09 -16.73 2.31
CA VAL A 447 -10.25 -17.65 2.40
C VAL A 447 -11.26 -17.29 1.32
N ALA A 448 -11.75 -18.30 0.60
CA ALA A 448 -12.76 -18.11 -0.45
C ALA A 448 -14.04 -17.48 0.13
N GLY A 449 -14.51 -16.40 -0.48
CA GLY A 449 -15.71 -15.68 -0.07
C GLY A 449 -15.55 -14.75 1.12
N ALA A 450 -14.36 -14.70 1.74
CA ALA A 450 -14.12 -13.83 2.88
C ALA A 450 -14.10 -12.35 2.50
N ASP A 451 -14.53 -11.51 3.45
CA ASP A 451 -14.45 -10.04 3.41
C ASP A 451 -13.56 -9.54 4.55
N TYR A 452 -12.49 -8.81 4.21
CA TYR A 452 -11.51 -8.30 5.19
C TYR A 452 -11.82 -6.87 5.67
N GLY A 453 -12.91 -6.29 5.18
CA GLY A 453 -13.56 -5.13 5.78
C GLY A 453 -13.13 -3.77 5.26
N TRP A 454 -12.11 -3.65 4.38
CA TRP A 454 -11.80 -2.36 3.78
C TRP A 454 -12.98 -1.80 2.97
N PRO A 455 -13.34 -0.51 3.09
CA PRO A 455 -12.68 0.55 3.85
C PRO A 455 -13.30 0.80 5.25
N GLU A 456 -14.10 -0.10 5.80
CA GLU A 456 -14.71 0.05 7.13
C GLU A 456 -13.81 -0.46 8.24
N ARG A 457 -12.80 -1.26 7.87
CA ARG A 457 -11.79 -1.81 8.77
C ARG A 457 -10.38 -1.53 8.23
N GLU A 458 -9.46 -1.31 9.12
CA GLU A 458 -8.02 -1.34 8.92
C GLU A 458 -7.43 -2.07 10.14
N GLY A 459 -6.82 -3.23 9.91
CA GLY A 459 -6.49 -4.15 10.99
C GLY A 459 -7.71 -4.60 11.78
N ASN A 460 -7.56 -4.70 13.08
CA ASN A 460 -8.62 -5.03 14.03
C ASN A 460 -9.35 -3.78 14.53
N PHE A 461 -9.44 -2.74 13.70
CA PHE A 461 -9.99 -1.46 14.13
C PHE A 461 -11.08 -1.00 13.17
N ARG A 462 -12.05 -0.27 13.71
CA ARG A 462 -13.03 0.43 12.89
C ARG A 462 -12.40 1.67 12.28
N MET A 463 -12.59 1.86 10.97
CA MET A 463 -12.22 3.09 10.28
C MET A 463 -13.47 3.82 9.78
N TYR A 464 -13.39 5.14 9.70
CA TYR A 464 -14.48 5.95 9.19
C TYR A 464 -14.11 6.63 7.87
N TYR A 465 -14.31 5.91 6.78
CA TYR A 465 -13.90 6.32 5.42
C TYR A 465 -14.66 7.55 4.87
N ARG A 466 -15.73 8.00 5.55
CA ARG A 466 -16.48 9.21 5.17
C ARG A 466 -15.93 10.49 5.80
N ALA A 467 -14.90 10.40 6.65
CA ALA A 467 -14.21 11.51 7.25
C ALA A 467 -12.69 11.38 7.05
N LYS A 468 -11.88 11.87 8.01
CA LYS A 468 -10.44 11.66 7.98
C LYS A 468 -10.11 10.21 8.34
N MET A 469 -9.46 9.50 7.42
CA MET A 469 -9.07 8.10 7.57
C MET A 469 -7.73 7.93 8.33
N ASP A 470 -7.20 9.01 8.92
CA ASP A 470 -5.99 9.00 9.75
C ASP A 470 -6.23 8.55 11.19
N LYS A 471 -7.45 8.14 11.51
CA LYS A 471 -7.88 7.69 12.84
C LYS A 471 -8.61 6.37 12.75
N VAL A 472 -8.37 5.54 13.76
CA VAL A 472 -9.11 4.31 13.99
C VAL A 472 -9.81 4.35 15.35
N TYR A 473 -10.84 3.53 15.46
CA TYR A 473 -11.75 3.47 16.60
C TYR A 473 -11.89 2.03 17.06
N ALA A 474 -12.35 1.83 18.29
CA ALA A 474 -12.70 0.51 18.79
C ALA A 474 -13.80 -0.13 17.90
N LEU A 475 -13.76 -1.45 17.79
CA LEU A 475 -14.80 -2.19 17.10
C LEU A 475 -16.15 -1.98 17.82
N PRO A 476 -17.27 -1.89 17.09
CA PRO A 476 -18.60 -1.80 17.71
C PRO A 476 -18.95 -3.13 18.41
N GLU A 477 -19.85 -3.09 19.38
CA GLU A 477 -20.27 -4.28 20.15
C GLU A 477 -20.90 -5.37 19.25
N ASP A 478 -21.55 -4.96 18.17
CA ASP A 478 -22.20 -5.84 17.19
C ASP A 478 -21.29 -6.19 15.97
N ASP A 479 -19.99 -5.95 16.07
CA ASP A 479 -19.03 -6.18 14.97
C ASP A 479 -19.10 -7.59 14.39
N ALA A 480 -19.26 -8.60 15.21
CA ALA A 480 -19.39 -9.99 14.80
C ALA A 480 -20.56 -10.25 13.80
N ALA A 481 -21.59 -9.42 13.82
CA ALA A 481 -22.73 -9.52 12.91
C ALA A 481 -22.35 -9.14 11.47
N LEU A 482 -21.25 -8.40 11.26
CA LEU A 482 -20.74 -8.00 9.95
C LEU A 482 -19.94 -9.09 9.26
N GLN A 483 -19.54 -10.13 10.00
CA GLN A 483 -18.82 -11.31 9.51
C GLN A 483 -17.50 -10.98 8.77
N TYR A 484 -16.83 -9.88 9.14
CA TYR A 484 -15.50 -9.59 8.62
C TYR A 484 -14.47 -10.62 9.09
N THR A 485 -13.51 -10.88 8.22
CA THR A 485 -12.34 -11.71 8.51
C THR A 485 -11.18 -10.80 8.92
N TYR A 486 -10.60 -11.05 10.09
CA TYR A 486 -9.51 -10.25 10.62
C TYR A 486 -8.14 -10.83 10.31
N PRO A 487 -7.08 -9.99 10.23
CA PRO A 487 -5.73 -10.44 9.93
C PRO A 487 -5.22 -11.49 10.93
N ALA A 488 -4.38 -12.41 10.43
CA ALA A 488 -3.69 -13.40 11.25
C ALA A 488 -2.45 -12.83 11.97
N ALA A 489 -1.90 -11.73 11.49
CA ALA A 489 -0.92 -10.90 12.17
C ALA A 489 -1.03 -9.46 11.67
N LEU A 490 -0.76 -8.50 12.54
CA LEU A 490 -0.75 -7.07 12.17
C LEU A 490 0.23 -6.29 13.03
N TYR A 491 0.67 -5.14 12.52
CA TYR A 491 1.44 -4.14 13.25
C TYR A 491 0.97 -2.73 12.85
N ASP A 492 1.14 -1.77 13.74
CA ASP A 492 0.75 -0.39 13.48
C ASP A 492 1.88 0.47 12.89
N HIS A 493 1.56 1.72 12.57
CA HIS A 493 2.50 2.64 11.95
C HIS A 493 3.56 3.21 12.92
N ASP A 494 3.56 2.83 14.19
CA ASP A 494 4.67 3.06 15.10
C ASP A 494 5.83 2.07 14.85
N GLU A 495 5.51 0.89 14.32
CA GLU A 495 6.47 -0.16 14.00
C GLU A 495 6.94 -0.13 12.54
N GLY A 496 6.07 0.24 11.61
CA GLY A 496 6.38 0.31 10.18
C GLY A 496 5.28 1.00 9.38
N ASN A 497 5.47 1.19 8.08
CA ASN A 497 4.56 1.98 7.27
C ASN A 497 4.05 1.29 6.00
N ALA A 498 4.55 0.09 5.70
CA ALA A 498 4.06 -0.70 4.58
C ALA A 498 4.61 -2.13 4.67
N ILE A 499 3.74 -3.11 4.79
CA ILE A 499 4.15 -4.52 4.86
C ILE A 499 4.78 -4.98 3.54
N SER A 500 5.96 -5.61 3.63
CA SER A 500 6.59 -6.36 2.55
C SER A 500 6.42 -7.83 2.81
N ALA A 501 5.60 -8.48 2.02
CA ALA A 501 5.40 -9.92 2.14
C ALA A 501 6.68 -10.71 1.86
N GLY A 502 6.79 -11.82 2.53
CA GLY A 502 7.87 -12.77 2.37
C GLY A 502 7.36 -14.18 2.14
N PHE A 503 8.08 -15.15 2.68
CA PHE A 503 7.81 -16.57 2.47
C PHE A 503 8.09 -17.36 3.74
N VAL A 504 7.54 -18.58 3.82
CA VAL A 504 7.94 -19.51 4.87
C VAL A 504 9.32 -20.08 4.54
N TYR A 505 10.24 -20.02 5.50
CA TYR A 505 11.53 -20.68 5.39
C TYR A 505 11.32 -22.21 5.51
N SER A 506 11.30 -22.88 4.36
CA SER A 506 10.97 -24.31 4.26
C SER A 506 12.20 -25.24 4.26
N ARG A 507 13.42 -24.64 4.18
CA ARG A 507 14.68 -25.38 4.24
C ARG A 507 14.98 -25.82 5.68
N THR A 508 15.79 -26.87 5.83
CA THR A 508 16.20 -27.43 7.14
C THR A 508 17.66 -27.14 7.51
N ASP A 509 18.38 -26.48 6.61
CA ASP A 509 19.81 -26.13 6.79
C ASP A 509 20.04 -25.04 7.84
N LEU A 510 19.04 -24.22 8.15
CA LEU A 510 19.06 -23.24 9.22
C LEU A 510 17.87 -23.48 10.17
N PRO A 511 18.01 -24.45 11.12
CA PRO A 511 16.91 -24.86 12.00
C PRO A 511 16.20 -23.70 12.75
N PRO A 512 16.90 -22.63 13.20
CA PRO A 512 16.22 -21.51 13.85
C PRO A 512 15.20 -20.78 12.96
N LEU A 513 15.30 -20.92 11.63
CA LEU A 513 14.39 -20.25 10.68
C LEU A 513 13.28 -21.18 10.16
N THR A 514 13.46 -22.50 10.27
CA THR A 514 12.53 -23.49 9.70
C THR A 514 11.12 -23.29 10.23
N GLY A 515 10.14 -23.14 9.33
CA GLY A 515 8.73 -22.93 9.68
C GLY A 515 8.35 -21.49 9.99
N LYS A 516 9.29 -20.54 9.97
CA LYS A 516 9.00 -19.12 10.13
C LYS A 516 8.57 -18.49 8.81
N TYR A 517 7.46 -17.77 8.81
CA TYR A 517 7.12 -16.84 7.73
C TYR A 517 7.92 -15.56 7.95
N ILE A 518 8.91 -15.33 7.10
CA ILE A 518 9.82 -14.18 7.17
C ILE A 518 9.31 -13.10 6.23
N PHE A 519 9.10 -11.91 6.74
CA PHE A 519 8.58 -10.74 6.04
C PHE A 519 9.19 -9.46 6.60
N GLY A 520 8.70 -8.27 6.27
CA GLY A 520 9.25 -7.04 6.84
C GLY A 520 8.51 -5.80 6.45
N ASP A 521 9.12 -4.66 6.69
CA ASP A 521 8.59 -3.35 6.32
C ASP A 521 9.33 -2.76 5.11
N ILE A 522 8.55 -2.29 4.14
CA ILE A 522 9.04 -1.70 2.89
C ILE A 522 9.84 -0.42 3.16
N VAL A 523 9.38 0.39 4.11
CA VAL A 523 9.89 1.75 4.32
C VAL A 523 11.16 1.74 5.14
N ASN A 524 11.09 1.21 6.36
CA ASN A 524 12.22 1.22 7.28
C ASN A 524 13.19 0.05 7.09
N GLY A 525 12.76 -1.03 6.38
CA GLY A 525 13.61 -2.18 6.11
C GLY A 525 13.82 -3.12 7.29
N ARG A 526 12.96 -3.05 8.31
CA ARG A 526 12.96 -4.03 9.41
C ARG A 526 12.53 -5.40 8.90
N VAL A 527 13.12 -6.45 9.45
CA VAL A 527 12.82 -7.84 9.09
C VAL A 527 12.13 -8.53 10.25
N PHE A 528 10.97 -9.07 9.96
CA PHE A 528 10.07 -9.70 10.92
C PHE A 528 9.86 -11.18 10.60
N TYR A 529 9.36 -11.92 11.56
CA TYR A 529 8.77 -13.21 11.33
C TYR A 529 7.58 -13.49 12.26
N VAL A 530 6.77 -14.44 11.84
CA VAL A 530 5.80 -15.15 12.66
C VAL A 530 6.00 -16.67 12.50
N GLU A 531 5.70 -17.44 13.51
CA GLU A 531 5.64 -18.89 13.37
C GLU A 531 4.47 -19.26 12.46
N SER A 532 4.73 -19.90 11.29
CA SER A 532 3.65 -20.23 10.34
C SER A 532 2.58 -21.15 10.93
N SER A 533 2.93 -21.96 11.91
CA SER A 533 2.02 -22.81 12.68
C SER A 533 1.02 -22.02 13.54
N GLN A 534 1.35 -20.79 13.91
CA GLN A 534 0.49 -19.90 14.69
C GLN A 534 -0.50 -19.11 13.81
N LEU A 535 -0.31 -19.09 12.49
CA LEU A 535 -1.24 -18.45 11.58
C LEU A 535 -2.55 -19.22 11.50
N LYS A 536 -3.58 -18.70 12.17
CA LYS A 536 -4.92 -19.29 12.29
C LYS A 536 -5.98 -18.21 12.12
N PRO A 537 -7.14 -18.55 11.53
CA PRO A 537 -8.24 -17.60 11.43
C PRO A 537 -8.68 -17.08 12.80
N GLY A 538 -8.92 -15.78 12.90
CA GLY A 538 -9.42 -15.12 14.12
C GLY A 538 -8.43 -15.07 15.29
N GLN A 539 -7.15 -15.39 15.06
CA GLN A 539 -6.09 -15.30 16.08
C GLN A 539 -4.93 -14.46 15.55
N GLN A 540 -4.39 -13.59 16.40
CA GLN A 540 -3.21 -12.81 16.09
C GLN A 540 -1.94 -13.59 16.45
N ALA A 541 -1.11 -13.90 15.46
CA ALA A 541 0.23 -14.42 15.67
C ALA A 541 1.18 -13.33 16.14
N ALA A 542 2.02 -13.63 17.11
CA ALA A 542 3.03 -12.70 17.60
C ALA A 542 4.10 -12.46 16.54
N ILE A 543 4.30 -11.18 16.17
CA ILE A 543 5.38 -10.75 15.28
C ILE A 543 6.63 -10.54 16.12
N GLN A 544 7.77 -11.01 15.61
CA GLN A 544 9.07 -10.79 16.21
C GLN A 544 10.07 -10.23 15.20
N GLU A 545 10.99 -9.36 15.66
CA GLU A 545 12.01 -8.74 14.82
C GLU A 545 13.32 -9.55 14.86
N MET A 546 13.95 -9.70 13.68
CA MET A 546 15.30 -10.23 13.53
C MET A 546 16.31 -9.13 13.24
N GLU A 547 17.49 -9.23 13.81
CA GLU A 547 18.63 -8.42 13.42
C GLU A 547 19.22 -8.92 12.10
N ILE A 548 19.94 -8.06 11.37
CA ILE A 548 20.70 -8.46 10.18
C ILE A 548 22.19 -8.16 10.37
N GLN A 549 23.02 -9.01 9.76
CA GLN A 549 24.47 -8.86 9.72
C GLN A 549 24.98 -9.04 8.30
N VAL A 550 25.83 -8.13 7.85
CA VAL A 550 26.50 -8.18 6.54
C VAL A 550 27.99 -7.93 6.75
N GLY A 551 28.86 -8.73 6.15
CA GLY A 551 30.32 -8.58 6.27
C GLY A 551 30.85 -8.63 7.70
N GLY A 552 30.21 -9.40 8.59
CA GLY A 552 30.59 -9.53 10.01
C GLY A 552 30.06 -8.41 10.92
N SER A 553 29.39 -7.37 10.38
CA SER A 553 28.87 -6.25 11.17
C SER A 553 27.35 -6.26 11.24
N VAL A 554 26.80 -6.05 12.43
CA VAL A 554 25.34 -5.83 12.62
C VAL A 554 24.97 -4.48 12.01
N THR A 555 23.89 -4.45 11.24
CA THR A 555 23.51 -3.29 10.44
C THR A 555 22.00 -3.21 10.24
N THR A 556 21.53 -2.27 9.43
CA THR A 556 20.15 -2.13 8.97
C THR A 556 20.11 -1.91 7.46
N PHE A 557 19.00 -2.21 6.81
CA PHE A 557 18.85 -1.92 5.38
C PHE A 557 18.89 -0.41 5.06
N GLN A 558 18.49 0.44 6.01
CA GLN A 558 18.68 1.89 5.87
C GLN A 558 20.15 2.28 5.81
N ALA A 559 20.99 1.70 6.69
CA ALA A 559 22.42 1.95 6.67
C ALA A 559 23.09 1.38 5.41
N LEU A 560 22.72 0.17 4.99
CA LEU A 560 23.27 -0.49 3.79
C LEU A 560 22.94 0.28 2.51
N SER A 561 21.70 0.76 2.37
CA SER A 561 21.23 1.46 1.16
C SER A 561 21.50 2.97 1.19
N GLY A 562 21.89 3.53 2.34
CA GLY A 562 22.02 4.98 2.53
C GLY A 562 20.69 5.74 2.37
N SER A 563 19.56 5.05 2.47
CA SER A 563 18.22 5.62 2.26
C SER A 563 17.30 5.36 3.43
N LYS A 564 16.54 6.38 3.84
CA LYS A 564 15.51 6.23 4.89
C LYS A 564 14.33 5.36 4.42
N LYS A 565 14.08 5.31 3.12
CA LYS A 565 13.12 4.39 2.50
C LYS A 565 13.90 3.35 1.70
N THR A 566 13.95 2.15 2.23
CA THR A 566 14.74 1.05 1.66
C THR A 566 14.06 0.39 0.47
N ASP A 567 12.72 0.38 0.46
CA ASP A 567 11.88 -0.40 -0.45
C ASP A 567 12.25 -1.90 -0.41
N LEU A 568 12.36 -2.46 0.82
CA LEU A 568 12.72 -3.86 1.07
C LEU A 568 11.71 -4.82 0.42
N ARG A 569 12.23 -5.86 -0.21
CA ARG A 569 11.48 -6.97 -0.81
C ARG A 569 12.13 -8.30 -0.50
N PHE A 570 11.34 -9.36 -0.66
CA PHE A 570 11.73 -10.74 -0.42
C PHE A 570 11.50 -11.58 -1.68
N GLY A 571 12.29 -12.65 -1.83
CA GLY A 571 12.15 -13.60 -2.92
C GLY A 571 12.69 -14.98 -2.56
N LEU A 572 12.18 -16.00 -3.24
CA LEU A 572 12.76 -17.32 -3.23
C LEU A 572 13.54 -17.54 -4.51
N GLY A 573 14.80 -17.89 -4.36
CA GLY A 573 15.70 -18.27 -5.44
C GLY A 573 15.72 -19.79 -5.68
N LEU A 574 16.77 -20.22 -6.37
CA LEU A 574 17.02 -21.63 -6.66
C LEU A 574 17.08 -22.43 -5.34
N ASN A 575 16.53 -23.64 -5.34
CA ASN A 575 16.49 -24.51 -4.15
C ASN A 575 15.87 -23.85 -2.90
N ASN A 576 14.91 -22.94 -3.11
CA ASN A 576 14.27 -22.16 -2.04
C ASN A 576 15.27 -21.33 -1.21
N GLU A 577 16.38 -20.88 -1.80
CA GLU A 577 17.24 -19.89 -1.17
C GLU A 577 16.47 -18.61 -0.90
N PHE A 578 16.64 -18.04 0.28
CA PHE A 578 15.87 -16.86 0.69
C PHE A 578 16.65 -15.58 0.40
N PHE A 579 16.05 -14.71 -0.42
CA PHE A 579 16.63 -13.42 -0.81
C PHE A 579 15.90 -12.26 -0.16
N LEU A 580 16.69 -11.26 0.20
CA LEU A 580 16.22 -9.92 0.61
C LEU A 580 16.88 -8.89 -0.33
N TYR A 581 16.12 -7.94 -0.84
CA TYR A 581 16.65 -6.94 -1.75
C TYR A 581 15.95 -5.60 -1.59
N THR A 582 16.67 -4.52 -1.92
CA THR A 582 16.20 -3.15 -1.75
C THR A 582 16.14 -2.43 -3.10
N LYS A 583 15.02 -1.72 -3.35
CA LYS A 583 14.90 -0.89 -4.55
C LYS A 583 15.76 0.36 -4.46
N ALA A 584 16.04 0.83 -3.25
CA ALA A 584 16.79 2.07 -3.03
C ALA A 584 18.14 2.05 -3.75
N ASP A 585 18.91 0.97 -3.60
CA ASP A 585 20.25 0.79 -4.16
C ASP A 585 20.36 -0.38 -5.15
N GLY A 586 19.32 -1.21 -5.28
CA GLY A 586 19.31 -2.37 -6.17
C GLY A 586 20.07 -3.60 -5.65
N LYS A 587 20.59 -3.55 -4.43
CA LYS A 587 21.35 -4.66 -3.85
C LYS A 587 20.48 -5.84 -3.47
N MET A 588 21.02 -7.03 -3.68
CA MET A 588 20.35 -8.31 -3.42
C MET A 588 21.22 -9.14 -2.49
N TYR A 589 20.62 -9.61 -1.40
CA TYR A 589 21.27 -10.40 -0.37
C TYR A 589 20.61 -11.76 -0.26
N ARG A 590 21.40 -12.78 0.08
CA ARG A 590 20.95 -14.14 0.38
C ARG A 590 21.19 -14.44 1.86
N ILE A 591 20.26 -15.15 2.50
CA ILE A 591 20.48 -15.67 3.85
C ILE A 591 21.50 -16.80 3.78
N LYS A 592 22.63 -16.64 4.51
CA LYS A 592 23.73 -17.62 4.61
C LYS A 592 23.75 -18.30 5.97
N GLY A 593 23.16 -17.70 6.99
CA GLY A 593 23.14 -18.23 8.33
C GLY A 593 22.13 -17.54 9.21
N CYS A 594 21.92 -18.12 10.38
CA CYS A 594 21.13 -17.54 11.46
C CYS A 594 21.78 -17.88 12.79
N GLU A 595 22.02 -16.87 13.62
CA GLU A 595 22.52 -17.02 14.98
C GLU A 595 21.38 -16.73 15.97
N ALA A 596 21.30 -17.55 17.04
CA ALA A 596 20.50 -17.26 18.23
C ALA A 596 21.42 -16.64 19.30
N ARG A 597 20.97 -15.59 19.98
CA ARG A 597 21.69 -14.88 21.04
C ARG A 597 21.07 -15.13 22.41
#